data_ff2c4010abf7a4b4db68724c2edb37e1
#
_entry.id   ff2c4010abf7a4b4db68724c2edb37e1
#
_cell.length_a   1.000
_cell.length_b   1.000
_cell.length_c   1.000
_cell.angle_alpha   90.00
_cell.angle_beta   90.00
_cell.angle_gamma   90.00
#
_symmetry.space_group_name_H-M   'P 1'
#
loop_
_entity.id
_entity.type
_entity.pdbx_description
1 polymer ?
#
loop_
_entity_poly.entity_id
_entity_poly.type
_entity_poly.pdbx_seq_one_letter_code
_entity_poly.pdbx_strand_id
1 'polypeptide(L)'
;MSRAGLIDQLAVFSAALRGRGLTVTADQTADMARALSLVDLTRRSQAAASLRPLSITDPGQIPVFDEEFEKFFDRIRPPSRVDRNPDTVKASGAAYALQGSAGTSRAEVSEHRGASAVERIASRDFADLDDEDLQEARRLIMTMMWHPTDFRTRRWTGGDGSRPDLRRTLRRAVGPTGDLMLIDWKERTRKERPLIIIADISGSMEKYADIFLVFAHAAQRRLRAVEIFTFSTHLSRITEEMRRRDTRAALARVAERVTDWSGGTQIGEALAEWNRRWSRRLARGGPVVMILSDGWDCGDAETLATAMARLARSVHQVIWLNPLAARASYQPLTRGMQAVMPHVDQLLPAASVADFRGVVRVLDSVAGGRR
;
A
#
# COMPACT_ATOMS: atom_id res chain seq x y z
N MET A 1 -14.00 5.90 -6.45
CA MET A 1 -14.30 6.77 -7.63
C MET A 1 -13.01 7.12 -8.35
N SER A 2 -13.00 7.09 -9.69
CA SER A 2 -11.89 7.60 -10.50
C SER A 2 -11.78 9.12 -10.35
N ARG A 3 -10.55 9.67 -10.41
CA ARG A 3 -10.30 11.12 -10.37
C ARG A 3 -11.05 11.88 -11.49
N ALA A 4 -11.25 11.25 -12.65
CA ALA A 4 -12.07 11.78 -13.73
C ALA A 4 -13.55 11.91 -13.34
N GLY A 5 -14.13 10.89 -12.70
CA GLY A 5 -15.53 10.93 -12.27
C GLY A 5 -15.82 11.97 -11.18
N LEU A 6 -14.83 12.32 -10.33
CA LEU A 6 -14.98 13.39 -9.34
C LEU A 6 -15.00 14.78 -10.01
N ILE A 7 -14.17 14.99 -11.02
CA ILE A 7 -14.11 16.25 -11.78
C ILE A 7 -15.44 16.48 -12.54
N ASP A 8 -15.99 15.43 -13.15
CA ASP A 8 -17.27 15.53 -13.85
C ASP A 8 -18.41 15.87 -12.88
N GLN A 9 -18.44 15.24 -11.69
CA GLN A 9 -19.44 15.55 -10.67
C GLN A 9 -19.30 16.98 -10.12
N LEU A 10 -18.07 17.48 -9.95
CA LEU A 10 -17.81 18.87 -9.57
C LEU A 10 -18.25 19.87 -10.64
N ALA A 11 -18.05 19.54 -11.91
CA ALA A 11 -18.54 20.38 -13.01
C ALA A 11 -20.07 20.49 -12.98
N VAL A 12 -20.78 19.37 -12.75
CA VAL A 12 -22.23 19.34 -12.56
C VAL A 12 -22.67 20.14 -11.34
N PHE A 13 -21.99 20.00 -10.22
CA PHE A 13 -22.25 20.76 -8.98
C PHE A 13 -22.07 22.26 -9.19
N SER A 14 -20.96 22.68 -9.81
CA SER A 14 -20.71 24.09 -10.13
C SER A 14 -21.73 24.67 -11.09
N ALA A 15 -22.23 23.87 -12.05
CA ALA A 15 -23.28 24.27 -12.93
C ALA A 15 -24.64 24.44 -12.20
N ALA A 16 -24.95 23.55 -11.26
CA ALA A 16 -26.14 23.64 -10.42
C ALA A 16 -26.13 24.90 -9.54
N LEU A 17 -25.00 25.21 -8.91
CA LEU A 17 -24.81 26.43 -8.12
C LEU A 17 -25.01 27.70 -8.95
N ARG A 18 -24.46 27.74 -10.18
CA ARG A 18 -24.69 28.85 -11.13
C ARG A 18 -26.15 28.98 -11.52
N GLY A 19 -26.85 27.88 -11.76
CA GLY A 19 -28.27 27.85 -12.05
C GLY A 19 -29.16 28.39 -10.91
N ARG A 20 -28.65 28.39 -9.68
CA ARG A 20 -29.29 28.92 -8.48
C ARG A 20 -28.83 30.33 -8.11
N GLY A 21 -28.04 30.98 -8.97
CA GLY A 21 -27.62 32.38 -8.82
C GLY A 21 -26.29 32.59 -8.05
N LEU A 22 -25.53 31.55 -7.76
CA LEU A 22 -24.19 31.70 -7.21
C LEU A 22 -23.17 31.93 -8.34
N THR A 23 -22.26 32.86 -8.13
CA THR A 23 -21.15 33.10 -9.09
C THR A 23 -19.98 32.16 -8.82
N VAL A 24 -19.96 31.04 -9.55
CA VAL A 24 -18.83 30.08 -9.46
C VAL A 24 -18.09 30.07 -10.78
N THR A 25 -16.82 30.52 -10.77
CA THR A 25 -15.95 30.57 -11.95
C THR A 25 -15.31 29.20 -12.25
N ALA A 26 -14.69 29.07 -13.42
CA ALA A 26 -13.95 27.86 -13.79
C ALA A 26 -12.71 27.65 -12.87
N ASP A 27 -12.04 28.72 -12.47
CA ASP A 27 -10.89 28.67 -11.56
C ASP A 27 -11.33 28.22 -10.17
N GLN A 28 -12.46 28.71 -9.66
CA GLN A 28 -13.03 28.24 -8.39
C GLN A 28 -13.44 26.78 -8.46
N THR A 29 -13.93 26.28 -9.58
CA THR A 29 -14.22 24.85 -9.76
C THR A 29 -12.94 24.01 -9.70
N ALA A 30 -11.83 24.50 -10.27
CA ALA A 30 -10.52 23.85 -10.18
C ALA A 30 -9.98 23.87 -8.74
N ASP A 31 -10.17 24.96 -8.01
CA ASP A 31 -9.77 25.07 -6.59
C ASP A 31 -10.62 24.16 -5.70
N MET A 32 -11.91 23.99 -5.98
CA MET A 32 -12.77 22.99 -5.33
C MET A 32 -12.24 21.57 -5.54
N ALA A 33 -11.80 21.23 -6.76
CA ALA A 33 -11.22 19.92 -7.05
C ALA A 33 -9.93 19.69 -6.26
N ARG A 34 -9.09 20.71 -6.11
CA ARG A 34 -7.88 20.67 -5.28
C ARG A 34 -8.24 20.52 -3.79
N ALA A 35 -9.20 21.29 -3.30
CA ALA A 35 -9.64 21.22 -1.91
C ALA A 35 -10.18 19.84 -1.55
N LEU A 36 -11.00 19.21 -2.40
CA LEU A 36 -11.50 17.85 -2.18
C LEU A 36 -10.42 16.79 -2.25
N SER A 37 -9.32 17.04 -2.93
CA SER A 37 -8.18 16.09 -2.95
C SER A 37 -7.38 16.07 -1.63
N LEU A 38 -7.58 17.06 -0.76
CA LEU A 38 -6.87 17.23 0.51
C LEU A 38 -7.71 16.81 1.74
N VAL A 39 -8.99 16.51 1.56
CA VAL A 39 -9.90 16.16 2.65
C VAL A 39 -10.42 14.73 2.52
N ASP A 40 -10.85 14.16 3.65
CA ASP A 40 -11.46 12.84 3.68
C ASP A 40 -12.93 12.91 3.17
N LEU A 41 -13.15 12.41 1.96
CA LEU A 41 -14.48 12.38 1.33
C LEU A 41 -15.51 11.49 2.05
N THR A 42 -15.12 10.70 3.04
CA THR A 42 -16.05 9.96 3.89
C THR A 42 -16.68 10.86 4.96
N ARG A 43 -16.09 12.02 5.23
CA ARG A 43 -16.55 12.98 6.23
C ARG A 43 -17.23 14.19 5.58
N ARG A 44 -18.55 14.10 5.49
CA ARG A 44 -19.40 15.14 4.88
C ARG A 44 -19.10 16.56 5.37
N SER A 45 -18.93 16.73 6.69
CA SER A 45 -18.64 18.04 7.28
C SER A 45 -17.31 18.66 6.81
N GLN A 46 -16.28 17.84 6.61
CA GLN A 46 -14.99 18.30 6.10
C GLN A 46 -15.09 18.70 4.60
N ALA A 47 -15.78 17.90 3.79
CA ALA A 47 -16.03 18.22 2.39
C ALA A 47 -16.85 19.51 2.23
N ALA A 48 -17.92 19.68 3.01
CA ALA A 48 -18.72 20.92 3.02
C ALA A 48 -17.89 22.14 3.44
N ALA A 49 -17.11 22.01 4.52
CA ALA A 49 -16.26 23.10 5.04
C ALA A 49 -15.17 23.51 4.05
N SER A 50 -14.67 22.59 3.23
CA SER A 50 -13.64 22.89 2.21
C SER A 50 -14.21 23.56 0.95
N LEU A 51 -15.44 23.25 0.58
CA LEU A 51 -16.07 23.81 -0.64
C LEU A 51 -16.81 25.13 -0.39
N ARG A 52 -17.39 25.30 0.80
CA ARG A 52 -18.23 26.46 1.12
C ARG A 52 -17.50 27.80 0.93
N PRO A 53 -16.24 28.01 1.41
CA PRO A 53 -15.52 29.28 1.22
C PRO A 53 -15.17 29.58 -0.23
N LEU A 54 -15.11 28.56 -1.09
CA LEU A 54 -14.78 28.69 -2.50
C LEU A 54 -16.00 28.98 -3.39
N SER A 55 -17.22 28.81 -2.83
CA SER A 55 -18.47 28.89 -3.59
C SER A 55 -19.36 30.04 -3.16
N ILE A 56 -19.23 30.52 -1.93
CA ILE A 56 -20.16 31.48 -1.29
C ILE A 56 -19.43 32.80 -1.08
N THR A 57 -20.02 33.87 -1.56
CA THR A 57 -19.57 35.26 -1.32
C THR A 57 -20.47 36.02 -0.37
N ASP A 58 -21.70 35.56 -0.18
CA ASP A 58 -22.72 36.18 0.68
C ASP A 58 -23.32 35.13 1.65
N PRO A 59 -23.42 35.42 2.96
CA PRO A 59 -24.07 34.52 3.92
C PRO A 59 -25.49 34.06 3.53
N GLY A 60 -26.26 34.88 2.80
CA GLY A 60 -27.59 34.51 2.28
C GLY A 60 -27.59 33.32 1.29
N GLN A 61 -26.44 32.99 0.72
CA GLN A 61 -26.28 31.88 -0.24
C GLN A 61 -26.06 30.51 0.45
N ILE A 62 -25.83 30.48 1.77
CA ILE A 62 -25.55 29.24 2.53
C ILE A 62 -26.67 28.19 2.34
N PRO A 63 -27.97 28.50 2.46
CA PRO A 63 -29.01 27.49 2.31
C PRO A 63 -29.04 26.85 0.91
N VAL A 64 -28.80 27.66 -0.12
CA VAL A 64 -28.76 27.21 -1.52
C VAL A 64 -27.55 26.28 -1.75
N PHE A 65 -26.40 26.65 -1.21
CA PHE A 65 -25.21 25.80 -1.26
C PHE A 65 -25.47 24.47 -0.56
N ASP A 66 -26.03 24.48 0.65
CA ASP A 66 -26.22 23.26 1.45
C ASP A 66 -27.20 22.30 0.76
N GLU A 67 -28.26 22.79 0.11
CA GLU A 67 -29.18 21.97 -0.66
C GLU A 67 -28.52 21.30 -1.87
N GLU A 68 -27.74 22.05 -2.66
CA GLU A 68 -27.03 21.49 -3.82
C GLU A 68 -25.85 20.61 -3.41
N PHE A 69 -25.20 20.92 -2.27
CA PHE A 69 -24.13 20.11 -1.73
C PHE A 69 -24.62 18.72 -1.26
N GLU A 70 -25.83 18.62 -0.69
CA GLU A 70 -26.44 17.31 -0.38
C GLU A 70 -26.53 16.43 -1.61
N LYS A 71 -27.10 16.93 -2.69
CA LYS A 71 -27.25 16.20 -3.95
C LYS A 71 -25.91 15.80 -4.55
N PHE A 72 -24.91 16.66 -4.41
CA PHE A 72 -23.55 16.39 -4.87
C PHE A 72 -22.89 15.32 -4.01
N PHE A 73 -22.97 15.45 -2.68
CA PHE A 73 -22.30 14.56 -1.75
C PHE A 73 -22.83 13.14 -1.81
N ASP A 74 -24.14 12.96 -1.98
CA ASP A 74 -24.77 11.65 -2.14
C ASP A 74 -24.28 10.91 -3.40
N ARG A 75 -23.92 11.64 -4.46
CA ARG A 75 -23.36 11.07 -5.69
C ARG A 75 -21.90 10.66 -5.58
N ILE A 76 -21.12 11.37 -4.77
CA ILE A 76 -19.68 11.11 -4.59
C ILE A 76 -19.37 10.21 -3.40
N ARG A 77 -20.34 9.99 -2.50
CA ARG A 77 -20.15 9.17 -1.30
C ARG A 77 -19.84 7.73 -1.69
N PRO A 78 -18.70 7.15 -1.23
CA PRO A 78 -18.46 5.74 -1.39
C PRO A 78 -19.54 4.96 -0.60
N PRO A 79 -20.03 3.81 -1.09
CA PRO A 79 -21.07 3.05 -0.41
C PRO A 79 -20.58 2.66 1.00
N SER A 80 -21.24 3.20 2.02
CA SER A 80 -20.95 2.91 3.41
C SER A 80 -21.44 1.50 3.78
N ARG A 81 -20.57 0.74 4.41
CA ARG A 81 -20.77 -0.64 4.86
C ARG A 81 -21.64 -0.76 6.13
N VAL A 82 -22.55 0.11 6.39
CA VAL A 82 -23.47 -0.02 7.54
C VAL A 82 -24.83 0.49 7.11
N ASP A 83 -25.70 -0.41 6.75
CA ASP A 83 -27.16 -0.41 6.97
C ASP A 83 -27.78 -1.61 6.21
N ARG A 84 -27.58 -2.80 6.74
CA ARG A 84 -28.46 -3.91 6.43
C ARG A 84 -29.32 -4.18 7.67
N ASN A 85 -30.40 -3.47 7.78
CA ASN A 85 -31.52 -3.88 8.62
C ASN A 85 -32.30 -4.93 7.83
N PRO A 86 -32.46 -6.18 8.35
CA PRO A 86 -33.09 -7.27 7.60
C PRO A 86 -34.61 -7.15 7.43
N ASP A 87 -35.27 -6.10 7.94
CA ASP A 87 -36.72 -6.00 7.99
C ASP A 87 -37.37 -5.13 6.89
N THR A 88 -36.62 -4.61 5.92
CA THR A 88 -37.19 -3.79 4.82
C THR A 88 -37.15 -4.43 3.44
N VAL A 89 -36.99 -5.76 3.34
CA VAL A 89 -36.99 -6.49 2.06
C VAL A 89 -38.33 -7.23 1.85
N LYS A 90 -39.46 -6.52 2.02
CA LYS A 90 -40.78 -7.07 1.62
C LYS A 90 -41.73 -6.02 1.09
N ALA A 91 -41.33 -5.17 0.18
CA ALA A 91 -42.30 -4.38 -0.59
C ALA A 91 -41.63 -3.56 -1.72
N SER A 92 -41.02 -4.17 -2.72
CA SER A 92 -40.92 -3.60 -4.08
C SER A 92 -40.33 -4.60 -5.08
N GLY A 93 -40.81 -5.82 -5.03
CA GLY A 93 -40.48 -6.91 -5.96
C GLY A 93 -41.58 -7.26 -6.95
N ALA A 94 -42.36 -6.28 -7.47
CA ALA A 94 -43.35 -6.59 -8.47
C ALA A 94 -43.76 -5.34 -9.25
N ALA A 95 -42.91 -4.84 -10.13
CA ALA A 95 -43.34 -3.95 -11.22
C ALA A 95 -42.23 -3.51 -12.19
N TYR A 96 -41.27 -4.36 -12.58
CA TYR A 96 -40.47 -4.14 -13.79
C TYR A 96 -40.05 -5.47 -14.43
N ALA A 97 -41.06 -6.25 -14.82
CA ALA A 97 -40.90 -7.28 -15.83
C ALA A 97 -41.88 -6.97 -16.92
N LEU A 98 -41.37 -6.61 -18.07
CA LEU A 98 -41.92 -6.53 -19.41
C LEU A 98 -41.68 -5.14 -20.07
N GLN A 99 -40.51 -4.99 -20.64
CA GLN A 99 -40.38 -4.54 -22.02
C GLN A 99 -38.95 -4.81 -22.48
N GLY A 100 -38.84 -5.69 -23.47
CA GLY A 100 -37.57 -6.18 -23.99
C GLY A 100 -36.87 -5.18 -24.88
N SER A 101 -35.60 -5.29 -24.93
CA SER A 101 -34.83 -5.21 -26.15
C SER A 101 -33.65 -6.18 -26.04
N ALA A 102 -33.64 -7.13 -26.94
CA ALA A 102 -32.55 -8.04 -27.20
C ALA A 102 -31.31 -7.23 -27.54
N GLY A 103 -30.18 -7.51 -26.85
CA GLY A 103 -28.88 -7.03 -27.29
C GLY A 103 -27.98 -6.48 -26.21
N THR A 104 -27.93 -7.05 -25.01
CA THR A 104 -26.81 -6.84 -24.10
C THR A 104 -25.98 -8.08 -24.00
N SER A 105 -24.76 -7.92 -24.45
CA SER A 105 -23.81 -8.94 -24.79
C SER A 105 -23.46 -9.86 -23.60
N ARG A 106 -23.32 -11.15 -23.91
CA ARG A 106 -22.75 -12.19 -23.08
C ARG A 106 -21.42 -11.78 -22.41
N ALA A 107 -20.78 -10.72 -22.89
CA ALA A 107 -19.53 -10.15 -22.36
C ALA A 107 -19.75 -9.42 -21.00
N GLU A 108 -20.77 -8.57 -20.85
CA GLU A 108 -20.99 -7.80 -19.60
C GLU A 108 -21.41 -8.67 -18.42
N VAL A 109 -22.20 -9.72 -18.66
CA VAL A 109 -22.59 -10.69 -17.62
C VAL A 109 -21.38 -11.56 -17.20
N SER A 110 -20.45 -11.81 -18.13
CA SER A 110 -19.21 -12.53 -17.86
C SER A 110 -18.23 -11.70 -17.04
N GLU A 111 -18.10 -10.39 -17.31
CA GLU A 111 -17.24 -9.49 -16.53
C GLU A 111 -17.72 -9.29 -15.10
N HIS A 112 -19.03 -9.14 -14.87
CA HIS A 112 -19.57 -9.02 -13.50
C HIS A 112 -19.43 -10.31 -12.70
N ARG A 113 -19.58 -11.48 -13.32
CA ARG A 113 -19.33 -12.78 -12.67
C ARG A 113 -17.85 -13.01 -12.39
N GLY A 114 -16.97 -12.59 -13.31
CA GLY A 114 -15.51 -12.66 -13.15
C GLY A 114 -15.02 -11.76 -12.02
N ALA A 115 -15.47 -10.50 -11.95
CA ALA A 115 -15.15 -9.56 -10.88
C ALA A 115 -15.56 -10.08 -9.49
N SER A 116 -16.76 -10.68 -9.36
CA SER A 116 -17.24 -11.29 -8.12
C SER A 116 -16.44 -12.54 -7.73
N ALA A 117 -15.97 -13.34 -8.70
CA ALA A 117 -15.12 -14.50 -8.43
C ALA A 117 -13.72 -14.09 -7.95
N VAL A 118 -13.11 -13.11 -8.62
CA VAL A 118 -11.81 -12.54 -8.23
C VAL A 118 -11.86 -11.90 -6.84
N GLU A 119 -12.94 -11.21 -6.48
CA GLU A 119 -13.09 -10.60 -5.16
C GLU A 119 -13.28 -11.65 -4.07
N ARG A 120 -13.94 -12.78 -4.35
CA ARG A 120 -14.05 -13.92 -3.43
C ARG A 120 -12.69 -14.57 -3.19
N ILE A 121 -11.92 -14.85 -4.24
CA ILE A 121 -10.56 -15.40 -4.12
C ILE A 121 -9.67 -14.44 -3.33
N ALA A 122 -9.76 -13.14 -3.61
CA ALA A 122 -8.93 -12.15 -2.95
C ALA A 122 -9.15 -12.04 -1.43
N SER A 123 -10.33 -12.42 -0.91
CA SER A 123 -10.68 -12.34 0.51
C SER A 123 -10.55 -13.66 1.28
N ARG A 124 -10.35 -14.79 0.58
CA ARG A 124 -10.20 -16.11 1.23
C ARG A 124 -8.78 -16.32 1.75
N ASP A 125 -8.67 -17.09 2.83
CA ASP A 125 -7.39 -17.54 3.37
C ASP A 125 -6.71 -18.48 2.36
N PHE A 126 -5.41 -18.31 2.13
CA PHE A 126 -4.63 -19.16 1.21
C PHE A 126 -4.64 -20.64 1.64
N ALA A 127 -4.76 -20.91 2.95
CA ALA A 127 -4.88 -22.28 3.44
C ALA A 127 -6.14 -23.00 2.94
N ASP A 128 -7.21 -22.25 2.63
CA ASP A 128 -8.51 -22.74 2.19
C ASP A 128 -8.69 -22.72 0.66
N LEU A 129 -7.67 -22.27 -0.09
CA LEU A 129 -7.70 -22.23 -1.55
C LEU A 129 -7.28 -23.59 -2.15
N ASP A 130 -7.94 -23.98 -3.22
CA ASP A 130 -7.51 -25.08 -4.08
C ASP A 130 -6.40 -24.62 -5.05
N ASP A 131 -5.86 -25.54 -5.85
CA ASP A 131 -4.73 -25.24 -6.74
C ASP A 131 -5.07 -24.21 -7.84
N GLU A 132 -6.32 -24.20 -8.34
CA GLU A 132 -6.77 -23.23 -9.36
C GLU A 132 -6.90 -21.83 -8.75
N ASP A 133 -7.55 -21.71 -7.60
CA ASP A 133 -7.69 -20.48 -6.85
C ASP A 133 -6.32 -19.93 -6.41
N LEU A 134 -5.38 -20.80 -6.01
CA LEU A 134 -3.99 -20.42 -5.69
C LEU A 134 -3.25 -19.86 -6.90
N GLN A 135 -3.44 -20.43 -8.09
CA GLN A 135 -2.86 -19.90 -9.34
C GLN A 135 -3.41 -18.50 -9.63
N GLU A 136 -4.71 -18.28 -9.43
CA GLU A 136 -5.31 -16.96 -9.62
C GLU A 136 -4.84 -15.96 -8.56
N ALA A 137 -4.73 -16.37 -7.30
CA ALA A 137 -4.14 -15.55 -6.23
C ALA A 137 -2.71 -15.10 -6.58
N ARG A 138 -1.87 -16.01 -7.11
CA ARG A 138 -0.51 -15.68 -7.59
C ARG A 138 -0.55 -14.65 -8.72
N ARG A 139 -1.47 -14.77 -9.69
CA ARG A 139 -1.63 -13.79 -10.76
C ARG A 139 -2.01 -12.41 -10.21
N LEU A 140 -2.99 -12.37 -9.31
CA LEU A 140 -3.43 -11.13 -8.67
C LEU A 140 -2.29 -10.42 -7.93
N ILE A 141 -1.47 -11.17 -7.19
CA ILE A 141 -0.29 -10.63 -6.48
C ILE A 141 0.73 -10.05 -7.47
N MET A 142 1.00 -10.75 -8.57
CA MET A 142 1.95 -10.29 -9.60
C MET A 142 1.49 -9.01 -10.30
N THR A 143 0.19 -8.71 -10.33
CA THR A 143 -0.37 -7.49 -10.92
C THR A 143 -0.47 -6.32 -9.95
N MET A 144 -0.15 -6.49 -8.66
CA MET A 144 -0.23 -5.40 -7.68
C MET A 144 0.64 -4.21 -8.08
N MET A 145 0.06 -3.01 -7.95
CA MET A 145 0.77 -1.77 -8.19
C MET A 145 1.61 -1.40 -6.96
N TRP A 146 2.85 -1.09 -7.18
CA TRP A 146 3.82 -0.70 -6.16
C TRP A 146 4.26 0.73 -6.42
N HIS A 147 4.23 1.56 -5.40
CA HIS A 147 4.77 2.91 -5.47
C HIS A 147 6.02 2.95 -4.58
N PRO A 148 7.22 3.06 -5.17
CA PRO A 148 8.45 3.09 -4.38
C PRO A 148 8.42 4.27 -3.42
N THR A 149 8.72 4.00 -2.17
CA THR A 149 8.82 5.03 -1.15
C THR A 149 10.18 5.70 -1.23
N ASP A 150 10.17 7.00 -1.49
CA ASP A 150 11.38 7.79 -1.56
C ASP A 150 11.71 8.44 -0.22
N PHE A 151 12.98 8.45 0.16
CA PHE A 151 13.46 9.25 1.28
C PHE A 151 14.45 10.32 0.82
N ARG A 152 14.43 11.46 1.49
CA ARG A 152 15.38 12.55 1.24
C ARG A 152 16.75 12.19 1.80
N THR A 153 17.76 12.14 0.94
CA THR A 153 19.14 11.89 1.35
C THR A 153 19.78 13.16 1.93
N ARG A 154 20.98 13.01 2.52
CA ARG A 154 21.77 14.18 2.95
C ARG A 154 22.44 14.91 1.79
N ARG A 155 22.44 14.33 0.58
CA ARG A 155 23.05 14.94 -0.62
C ARG A 155 22.10 15.95 -1.25
N TRP A 156 22.70 17.03 -1.75
CA TRP A 156 22.01 18.09 -2.46
C TRP A 156 22.28 17.95 -3.96
N THR A 157 21.28 18.19 -4.77
CA THR A 157 21.37 18.27 -6.23
C THR A 157 20.73 19.57 -6.70
N GLY A 158 21.06 20.05 -7.91
CA GLY A 158 20.36 21.17 -8.51
C GLY A 158 18.89 20.83 -8.74
N GLY A 159 17.99 21.76 -8.42
CA GLY A 159 16.53 21.59 -8.51
C GLY A 159 15.82 22.79 -7.89
N ASP A 160 14.49 22.70 -7.75
CA ASP A 160 13.63 23.79 -7.26
C ASP A 160 13.47 23.81 -5.73
N GLY A 161 14.54 23.48 -5.00
CA GLY A 161 14.53 23.44 -3.54
C GLY A 161 14.69 24.81 -2.90
N SER A 162 14.82 24.84 -1.56
CA SER A 162 14.89 26.06 -0.75
C SER A 162 16.32 26.56 -0.47
N ARG A 163 17.36 25.86 -0.90
CA ARG A 163 18.76 26.23 -0.64
C ARG A 163 19.42 26.79 -1.91
N PRO A 164 20.00 27.99 -1.90
CA PRO A 164 20.68 28.53 -3.07
C PRO A 164 21.94 27.73 -3.42
N ASP A 165 22.15 27.47 -4.72
CA ASP A 165 23.39 26.92 -5.27
C ASP A 165 24.32 28.05 -5.73
N LEU A 166 24.96 28.71 -4.78
CA LEU A 166 25.87 29.83 -5.07
C LEU A 166 26.95 29.45 -6.09
N ARG A 167 27.48 28.22 -6.03
CA ARG A 167 28.51 27.77 -6.97
C ARG A 167 27.98 27.69 -8.41
N ARG A 168 26.78 27.24 -8.62
CA ARG A 168 26.15 27.15 -9.93
C ARG A 168 25.72 28.52 -10.42
N THR A 169 25.13 29.33 -9.54
CA THR A 169 24.75 30.72 -9.80
C THR A 169 25.95 31.53 -10.26
N LEU A 170 27.07 31.51 -9.50
CA LEU A 170 28.30 32.26 -9.87
C LEU A 170 28.92 31.73 -11.16
N ARG A 171 28.94 30.43 -11.40
CA ARG A 171 29.46 29.88 -12.67
C ARG A 171 28.65 30.35 -13.87
N ARG A 172 27.34 30.53 -13.70
CA ARG A 172 26.46 31.06 -14.74
C ARG A 172 26.63 32.55 -14.92
N ALA A 173 26.84 33.30 -13.84
CA ALA A 173 27.10 34.73 -13.85
C ALA A 173 28.44 35.12 -14.52
N VAL A 174 29.45 34.25 -14.46
CA VAL A 174 30.76 34.42 -15.13
C VAL A 174 30.69 34.02 -16.62
N GLY A 175 29.54 33.52 -17.11
CA GLY A 175 29.32 33.25 -18.54
C GLY A 175 29.17 34.54 -19.39
N PRO A 176 29.10 34.41 -20.73
CA PRO A 176 29.13 35.54 -21.66
C PRO A 176 28.00 36.57 -21.48
N THR A 177 26.96 36.28 -20.76
CA THR A 177 25.78 37.14 -20.54
C THR A 177 25.81 37.93 -19.24
N GLY A 178 26.71 37.63 -18.28
CA GLY A 178 26.94 38.44 -17.06
C GLY A 178 25.73 38.65 -16.12
N ASP A 179 24.59 38.06 -16.39
CA ASP A 179 23.34 38.29 -15.66
C ASP A 179 23.25 37.50 -14.37
N LEU A 180 23.39 38.22 -13.24
CA LEU A 180 23.14 37.67 -11.88
C LEU A 180 21.65 37.49 -11.53
N MET A 181 20.76 37.61 -12.50
CA MET A 181 19.30 37.69 -12.26
C MET A 181 18.65 36.34 -11.92
N LEU A 182 19.32 35.22 -12.07
CA LEU A 182 18.74 33.88 -11.79
C LEU A 182 19.57 33.16 -10.74
N ILE A 183 18.98 32.95 -9.56
CA ILE A 183 19.56 32.14 -8.51
C ILE A 183 19.23 30.67 -8.81
N ASP A 184 20.27 29.86 -8.98
CA ASP A 184 20.11 28.40 -9.02
C ASP A 184 19.86 27.87 -7.61
N TRP A 185 18.93 26.94 -7.50
CA TRP A 185 18.54 26.33 -6.23
C TRP A 185 18.99 24.88 -6.14
N LYS A 186 19.06 24.36 -4.91
CA LYS A 186 19.35 22.95 -4.58
C LYS A 186 18.20 22.35 -3.83
N GLU A 187 17.95 21.07 -4.14
CA GLU A 187 17.06 20.22 -3.38
C GLU A 187 17.78 19.00 -2.84
N ARG A 188 17.22 18.35 -1.83
CA ARG A 188 17.76 17.07 -1.33
C ARG A 188 17.44 15.96 -2.31
N THR A 189 18.47 15.23 -2.74
CA THR A 189 18.31 14.07 -3.62
C THR A 189 17.37 13.05 -2.94
N ARG A 190 16.39 12.58 -3.67
CA ARG A 190 15.51 11.48 -3.25
C ARG A 190 16.10 10.17 -3.70
N LYS A 191 15.95 9.14 -2.88
CA LYS A 191 16.30 7.76 -3.21
C LYS A 191 15.19 6.84 -2.74
N GLU A 192 14.94 5.80 -3.51
CA GLU A 192 14.06 4.71 -3.13
C GLU A 192 14.58 4.03 -1.85
N ARG A 193 13.68 3.79 -0.89
CA ARG A 193 14.00 3.15 0.36
C ARG A 193 14.21 1.64 0.13
N PRO A 194 15.33 1.05 0.59
CA PRO A 194 15.53 -0.37 0.44
C PRO A 194 14.48 -1.17 1.20
N LEU A 195 14.06 -2.30 0.62
CA LEU A 195 13.16 -3.27 1.23
C LEU A 195 13.94 -4.56 1.49
N ILE A 196 13.86 -5.07 2.72
CA ILE A 196 14.42 -6.35 3.10
C ILE A 196 13.26 -7.26 3.46
N ILE A 197 13.20 -8.42 2.83
CA ILE A 197 12.17 -9.43 3.01
C ILE A 197 12.81 -10.64 3.65
N ILE A 198 12.25 -11.14 4.75
CA ILE A 198 12.70 -12.33 5.47
C ILE A 198 11.49 -13.25 5.64
N ALA A 199 11.50 -14.41 5.00
CA ALA A 199 10.38 -15.34 4.97
C ALA A 199 10.68 -16.60 5.77
N ASP A 200 9.82 -16.93 6.70
CA ASP A 200 9.75 -18.24 7.34
C ASP A 200 9.18 -19.27 6.36
N ILE A 201 9.95 -20.33 6.12
CA ILE A 201 9.57 -21.43 5.23
C ILE A 201 9.41 -22.77 5.98
N SER A 202 9.15 -22.71 7.29
CA SER A 202 8.85 -23.88 8.10
C SER A 202 7.56 -24.59 7.62
N GLY A 203 7.39 -25.85 8.05
CA GLY A 203 6.26 -26.66 7.59
C GLY A 203 4.88 -26.04 7.90
N SER A 204 4.73 -25.32 9.02
CA SER A 204 3.49 -24.58 9.35
C SER A 204 3.20 -23.43 8.38
N MET A 205 4.26 -22.90 7.78
CA MET A 205 4.19 -21.74 6.90
C MET A 205 4.16 -22.08 5.40
N GLU A 206 4.26 -23.35 5.02
CA GLU A 206 4.48 -23.81 3.64
C GLU A 206 3.57 -23.12 2.60
N LYS A 207 2.24 -23.16 2.79
CA LYS A 207 1.27 -22.54 1.86
C LYS A 207 1.42 -21.01 1.80
N TYR A 208 1.65 -20.37 2.94
CA TYR A 208 1.82 -18.92 3.04
C TYR A 208 3.17 -18.47 2.49
N ALA A 209 4.23 -19.24 2.76
CA ALA A 209 5.57 -18.96 2.28
C ALA A 209 5.65 -18.95 0.76
N ASP A 210 5.01 -19.93 0.09
CA ASP A 210 4.99 -20.01 -1.37
C ASP A 210 4.36 -18.76 -2.01
N ILE A 211 3.18 -18.35 -1.52
CA ILE A 211 2.50 -17.13 -1.97
C ILE A 211 3.32 -15.87 -1.63
N PHE A 212 3.96 -15.85 -0.45
CA PHE A 212 4.80 -14.72 -0.06
C PHE A 212 6.05 -14.61 -0.92
N LEU A 213 6.63 -15.72 -1.36
CA LEU A 213 7.74 -15.70 -2.29
C LEU A 213 7.32 -15.14 -3.66
N VAL A 214 6.09 -15.42 -4.13
CA VAL A 214 5.52 -14.76 -5.32
C VAL A 214 5.40 -13.26 -5.10
N PHE A 215 4.93 -12.83 -3.92
CA PHE A 215 4.86 -11.42 -3.56
C PHE A 215 6.25 -10.77 -3.50
N ALA A 216 7.23 -11.43 -2.90
CA ALA A 216 8.62 -10.97 -2.85
C ALA A 216 9.24 -10.85 -4.25
N HIS A 217 8.93 -11.78 -5.15
CA HIS A 217 9.35 -11.72 -6.55
C HIS A 217 8.69 -10.54 -7.28
N ALA A 218 7.39 -10.30 -7.07
CA ALA A 218 6.70 -9.13 -7.63
C ALA A 218 7.31 -7.82 -7.13
N ALA A 219 7.64 -7.73 -5.83
CA ALA A 219 8.33 -6.58 -5.23
C ALA A 219 9.69 -6.34 -5.90
N GLN A 220 10.51 -7.39 -6.04
CA GLN A 220 11.85 -7.27 -6.63
C GLN A 220 11.82 -6.83 -8.10
N ARG A 221 10.76 -7.14 -8.83
CA ARG A 221 10.59 -6.69 -10.22
C ARG A 221 10.19 -5.22 -10.36
N ARG A 222 9.62 -4.64 -9.32
CA ARG A 222 9.06 -3.28 -9.32
C ARG A 222 9.95 -2.28 -8.59
N LEU A 223 10.61 -2.73 -7.53
CA LEU A 223 11.47 -1.91 -6.68
C LEU A 223 12.95 -2.16 -7.01
N ARG A 224 13.77 -1.11 -6.94
CA ARG A 224 15.20 -1.18 -7.31
C ARG A 224 16.08 -1.84 -6.27
N ALA A 225 15.73 -1.72 -4.99
CA ALA A 225 16.55 -2.14 -3.87
C ALA A 225 15.79 -3.10 -2.96
N VAL A 226 15.66 -4.36 -3.40
CA VAL A 226 15.03 -5.43 -2.63
C VAL A 226 16.06 -6.52 -2.34
N GLU A 227 16.13 -6.94 -1.08
CA GLU A 227 16.91 -8.10 -0.64
C GLU A 227 15.97 -9.11 -0.02
N ILE A 228 16.11 -10.38 -0.40
CA ILE A 228 15.21 -11.45 0.00
C ILE A 228 15.97 -12.56 0.68
N PHE A 229 15.46 -12.94 1.84
CA PHE A 229 15.99 -14.03 2.67
C PHE A 229 14.86 -14.99 3.01
N THR A 230 15.22 -16.25 3.18
CA THR A 230 14.36 -17.28 3.79
C THR A 230 15.06 -17.90 4.98
N PHE A 231 14.30 -18.39 5.92
CA PHE A 231 14.82 -19.17 7.03
C PHE A 231 13.86 -20.29 7.43
N SER A 232 14.42 -21.32 8.00
CA SER A 232 13.80 -22.38 8.79
C SER A 232 14.74 -22.65 9.97
N THR A 233 15.70 -23.55 9.84
CA THR A 233 16.81 -23.73 10.80
C THR A 233 17.97 -22.77 10.52
N HIS A 234 18.16 -22.36 9.26
CA HIS A 234 19.27 -21.48 8.81
C HIS A 234 18.75 -20.35 7.94
N LEU A 235 19.47 -19.22 7.98
CA LEU A 235 19.17 -18.07 7.12
C LEU A 235 19.82 -18.24 5.74
N SER A 236 19.01 -18.19 4.69
CA SER A 236 19.47 -18.24 3.30
C SER A 236 19.13 -16.95 2.56
N ARG A 237 20.11 -16.32 1.91
CA ARG A 237 19.87 -15.20 1.00
C ARG A 237 19.54 -15.74 -0.38
N ILE A 238 18.35 -15.41 -0.87
CA ILE A 238 17.81 -15.89 -2.15
C ILE A 238 17.55 -14.77 -3.18
N THR A 239 18.14 -13.60 -2.94
CA THR A 239 17.95 -12.41 -3.79
C THR A 239 18.32 -12.68 -5.25
N GLU A 240 19.42 -13.40 -5.50
CA GLU A 240 19.90 -13.66 -6.87
C GLU A 240 19.02 -14.66 -7.61
N GLU A 241 18.56 -15.69 -6.93
CA GLU A 241 17.63 -16.70 -7.46
C GLU A 241 16.31 -16.04 -7.91
N MET A 242 15.84 -15.08 -7.12
CA MET A 242 14.59 -14.35 -7.35
C MET A 242 14.69 -13.29 -8.47
N ARG A 243 15.88 -12.95 -8.98
CA ARG A 243 16.05 -11.99 -10.09
C ARG A 243 15.62 -12.53 -11.46
N ARG A 244 15.29 -13.80 -11.57
CA ARG A 244 14.81 -14.37 -12.82
C ARG A 244 13.47 -13.76 -13.23
N ARG A 245 13.26 -13.59 -14.55
CA ARG A 245 12.01 -13.00 -15.06
C ARG A 245 10.79 -13.89 -14.86
N ASP A 246 10.98 -15.19 -15.03
CA ASP A 246 9.92 -16.18 -14.83
C ASP A 246 9.82 -16.56 -13.36
N THR A 247 8.63 -16.36 -12.77
CA THR A 247 8.34 -16.65 -11.37
C THR A 247 8.53 -18.13 -11.04
N ARG A 248 8.07 -19.03 -11.91
CA ARG A 248 8.20 -20.48 -11.69
C ARG A 248 9.67 -20.91 -11.67
N ALA A 249 10.47 -20.40 -12.61
CA ALA A 249 11.90 -20.67 -12.64
C ALA A 249 12.64 -20.07 -11.44
N ALA A 250 12.21 -18.91 -10.94
CA ALA A 250 12.76 -18.31 -9.70
C ALA A 250 12.48 -19.18 -8.50
N LEU A 251 11.24 -19.59 -8.28
CA LEU A 251 10.84 -20.46 -7.16
C LEU A 251 11.50 -21.84 -7.21
N ALA A 252 11.64 -22.44 -8.41
CA ALA A 252 12.35 -23.71 -8.58
C ALA A 252 13.83 -23.60 -8.11
N ARG A 253 14.51 -22.50 -8.47
CA ARG A 253 15.88 -22.26 -8.01
C ARG A 253 15.98 -22.02 -6.51
N VAL A 254 14.99 -21.37 -5.92
CA VAL A 254 14.90 -21.23 -4.46
C VAL A 254 14.75 -22.59 -3.80
N ALA A 255 13.87 -23.46 -4.32
CA ALA A 255 13.67 -24.81 -3.82
C ALA A 255 14.94 -25.68 -3.91
N GLU A 256 15.74 -25.56 -4.99
CA GLU A 256 17.03 -26.23 -5.12
C GLU A 256 18.08 -25.73 -4.11
N ARG A 257 18.04 -24.43 -3.77
CA ARG A 257 19.03 -23.81 -2.89
C ARG A 257 18.75 -24.02 -1.42
N VAL A 258 17.47 -24.03 -1.06
CA VAL A 258 17.01 -24.17 0.32
C VAL A 258 16.67 -25.62 0.58
N THR A 259 17.52 -26.29 1.35
CA THR A 259 17.36 -27.74 1.64
C THR A 259 16.47 -28.03 2.86
N ASP A 260 16.19 -27.00 3.68
CA ASP A 260 15.58 -27.17 5.01
C ASP A 260 14.12 -26.71 5.06
N TRP A 261 13.28 -27.11 4.07
CA TRP A 261 11.88 -26.72 4.00
C TRP A 261 10.99 -27.26 5.14
N SER A 262 11.45 -28.22 5.91
CA SER A 262 10.65 -28.90 6.94
C SER A 262 11.31 -28.92 8.32
N GLY A 263 12.38 -28.16 8.51
CA GLY A 263 13.07 -28.05 9.79
C GLY A 263 12.25 -27.27 10.82
N GLY A 264 12.63 -27.39 12.11
CA GLY A 264 12.09 -26.52 13.15
C GLY A 264 12.44 -25.06 12.90
N THR A 265 11.57 -24.13 13.30
CA THR A 265 11.77 -22.70 13.13
C THR A 265 12.71 -22.14 14.19
N GLN A 266 13.80 -21.51 13.78
CA GLN A 266 14.75 -20.83 14.67
C GLN A 266 14.85 -19.34 14.28
N ILE A 267 13.82 -18.56 14.62
CA ILE A 267 13.72 -17.14 14.25
C ILE A 267 14.87 -16.34 14.88
N GLY A 268 15.13 -16.59 16.17
CA GLY A 268 16.17 -15.89 16.93
C GLY A 268 17.54 -16.02 16.29
N GLU A 269 17.95 -17.24 15.95
CA GLU A 269 19.25 -17.55 15.33
C GLU A 269 19.35 -16.97 13.92
N ALA A 270 18.27 -17.07 13.11
CA ALA A 270 18.22 -16.49 11.77
C ALA A 270 18.40 -14.97 11.79
N LEU A 271 17.73 -14.27 12.71
CA LEU A 271 17.87 -12.81 12.88
C LEU A 271 19.24 -12.44 13.48
N ALA A 272 19.80 -13.24 14.38
CA ALA A 272 21.15 -13.05 14.90
C ALA A 272 22.19 -13.20 13.78
N GLU A 273 22.03 -14.19 12.90
CA GLU A 273 22.88 -14.36 11.71
C GLU A 273 22.76 -13.17 10.76
N TRP A 274 21.54 -12.71 10.47
CA TRP A 274 21.31 -11.51 9.66
C TRP A 274 22.02 -10.29 10.24
N ASN A 275 21.88 -10.05 11.54
CA ASN A 275 22.54 -8.95 12.25
C ASN A 275 24.07 -9.02 12.15
N ARG A 276 24.65 -10.21 12.22
CA ARG A 276 26.11 -10.44 12.19
C ARG A 276 26.69 -10.27 10.79
N ARG A 277 26.01 -10.87 9.76
CA ARG A 277 26.57 -10.98 8.41
C ARG A 277 26.13 -9.89 7.46
N TRP A 278 24.90 -9.37 7.61
CA TRP A 278 24.24 -8.54 6.58
C TRP A 278 23.94 -7.12 7.03
N SER A 279 23.68 -6.85 8.32
CA SER A 279 23.20 -5.55 8.79
C SER A 279 24.12 -4.39 8.42
N ARG A 280 25.46 -4.54 8.57
CA ARG A 280 26.43 -3.48 8.24
C ARG A 280 26.34 -3.01 6.78
N ARG A 281 25.99 -3.92 5.87
CA ARG A 281 25.91 -3.63 4.43
C ARG A 281 24.50 -3.19 4.03
N LEU A 282 23.47 -3.91 4.48
CA LEU A 282 22.10 -3.77 4.00
C LEU A 282 21.28 -2.76 4.81
N ALA A 283 21.60 -2.51 6.07
CA ALA A 283 20.90 -1.50 6.86
C ALA A 283 21.27 -0.04 6.47
N ARG A 284 22.27 0.13 5.58
CA ARG A 284 22.61 1.46 5.07
C ARG A 284 21.44 2.04 4.25
N GLY A 285 21.01 3.25 4.61
CA GLY A 285 19.88 3.91 3.94
C GLY A 285 18.55 3.72 4.68
N GLY A 286 18.57 3.05 5.84
CA GLY A 286 17.37 2.85 6.66
C GLY A 286 16.30 2.06 5.91
N PRO A 287 16.51 0.77 5.64
CA PRO A 287 15.53 -0.07 4.94
C PRO A 287 14.26 -0.27 5.77
N VAL A 288 13.18 -0.63 5.09
CA VAL A 288 12.05 -1.31 5.71
C VAL A 288 12.39 -2.81 5.74
N VAL A 289 12.20 -3.44 6.88
CA VAL A 289 12.31 -4.90 7.02
C VAL A 289 10.91 -5.48 7.17
N MET A 290 10.60 -6.46 6.34
CA MET A 290 9.35 -7.19 6.35
C MET A 290 9.64 -8.65 6.68
N ILE A 291 9.06 -9.16 7.76
CA ILE A 291 9.24 -10.53 8.24
C ILE A 291 7.91 -11.25 8.13
N LEU A 292 7.88 -12.38 7.43
CA LEU A 292 6.73 -13.28 7.43
C LEU A 292 7.02 -14.46 8.37
N SER A 293 6.22 -14.62 9.42
CA SER A 293 6.23 -15.79 10.30
C SER A 293 5.00 -15.79 11.19
N ASP A 294 4.54 -16.96 11.61
CA ASP A 294 3.49 -17.15 12.62
C ASP A 294 4.02 -16.90 14.05
N GLY A 295 5.34 -16.77 14.21
CA GLY A 295 6.00 -16.53 15.50
C GLY A 295 6.15 -17.76 16.37
N TRP A 296 6.02 -18.96 15.82
CA TRP A 296 6.34 -20.21 16.50
C TRP A 296 7.85 -20.45 16.42
N ASP A 297 8.53 -20.07 17.48
CA ASP A 297 9.98 -20.22 17.58
C ASP A 297 10.34 -21.41 18.48
N CYS A 298 11.17 -22.33 17.97
CA CYS A 298 11.72 -23.44 18.75
C CYS A 298 12.98 -23.05 19.50
N GLY A 299 13.51 -21.85 19.27
CA GLY A 299 14.72 -21.33 19.88
C GLY A 299 14.46 -20.68 21.25
N ASP A 300 15.50 -20.01 21.74
CA ASP A 300 15.47 -19.26 22.98
C ASP A 300 14.84 -17.86 22.78
N ALA A 301 13.82 -17.54 23.57
CA ALA A 301 13.10 -16.27 23.48
C ALA A 301 13.96 -15.04 23.78
N GLU A 302 14.98 -15.16 24.62
CA GLU A 302 15.93 -14.09 24.94
C GLU A 302 16.85 -13.79 23.75
N THR A 303 17.33 -14.83 23.09
CA THR A 303 18.08 -14.72 21.83
C THR A 303 17.26 -14.02 20.77
N LEU A 304 15.99 -14.41 20.60
CA LEU A 304 15.05 -13.79 19.67
C LEU A 304 14.81 -12.30 19.99
N ALA A 305 14.51 -11.97 21.25
CA ALA A 305 14.29 -10.59 21.69
C ALA A 305 15.53 -9.72 21.44
N THR A 306 16.72 -10.23 21.78
CA THR A 306 17.99 -9.52 21.59
C THR A 306 18.28 -9.28 20.10
N ALA A 307 18.09 -10.31 19.26
CA ALA A 307 18.30 -10.21 17.82
C ALA A 307 17.32 -9.21 17.17
N MET A 308 16.06 -9.25 17.59
CA MET A 308 15.00 -8.36 17.12
C MET A 308 15.25 -6.91 17.53
N ALA A 309 15.62 -6.67 18.80
CA ALA A 309 16.00 -5.35 19.28
C ALA A 309 17.16 -4.74 18.50
N ARG A 310 18.16 -5.55 18.16
CA ARG A 310 19.32 -5.11 17.35
C ARG A 310 18.91 -4.78 15.92
N LEU A 311 18.11 -5.62 15.29
CA LEU A 311 17.57 -5.39 13.94
C LEU A 311 16.77 -4.09 13.91
N ALA A 312 15.77 -3.92 14.80
CA ALA A 312 14.90 -2.75 14.85
C ALA A 312 15.69 -1.43 15.00
N ARG A 313 16.77 -1.40 15.80
CA ARG A 313 17.63 -0.21 15.91
C ARG A 313 18.44 0.10 14.65
N SER A 314 18.66 -0.87 13.77
CA SER A 314 19.51 -0.71 12.58
C SER A 314 18.72 -0.31 11.33
N VAL A 315 17.40 -0.45 11.34
CA VAL A 315 16.50 -0.24 10.19
C VAL A 315 15.58 0.96 10.39
N HIS A 316 14.81 1.32 9.38
CA HIS A 316 13.85 2.41 9.50
C HIS A 316 12.54 1.94 10.15
N GLN A 317 12.07 0.78 9.76
CA GLN A 317 10.82 0.21 10.23
C GLN A 317 10.84 -1.31 10.11
N VAL A 318 10.18 -1.98 11.05
CA VAL A 318 9.95 -3.42 11.04
C VAL A 318 8.46 -3.69 10.90
N ILE A 319 8.09 -4.40 9.84
CA ILE A 319 6.73 -4.87 9.59
C ILE A 319 6.71 -6.39 9.76
N TRP A 320 5.92 -6.87 10.69
CA TRP A 320 5.71 -8.29 10.89
C TRP A 320 4.42 -8.74 10.22
N LEU A 321 4.54 -9.70 9.33
CA LEU A 321 3.42 -10.30 8.62
C LEU A 321 3.11 -11.66 9.27
N ASN A 322 1.91 -11.80 9.81
CA ASN A 322 1.48 -13.04 10.42
C ASN A 322 0.16 -13.49 9.78
N PRO A 323 0.11 -14.66 9.13
CA PRO A 323 -1.13 -15.17 8.54
C PRO A 323 -2.26 -15.34 9.56
N LEU A 324 -1.92 -15.75 10.79
CA LEU A 324 -2.90 -15.95 11.85
C LEU A 324 -3.54 -14.63 12.33
N ALA A 325 -2.88 -13.48 12.12
CA ALA A 325 -3.40 -12.17 12.51
C ALA A 325 -4.63 -11.73 11.67
N ALA A 326 -4.97 -12.45 10.61
CA ALA A 326 -6.22 -12.25 9.88
C ALA A 326 -7.46 -12.66 10.68
N ARG A 327 -7.31 -13.52 11.69
CA ARG A 327 -8.41 -14.01 12.52
C ARG A 327 -8.80 -12.97 13.58
N ALA A 328 -10.08 -12.65 13.69
CA ALA A 328 -10.59 -11.68 14.67
C ALA A 328 -10.25 -12.01 16.14
N SER A 329 -10.07 -13.31 16.45
CA SER A 329 -9.69 -13.79 17.79
C SER A 329 -8.18 -13.89 18.02
N TYR A 330 -7.37 -13.49 17.02
CA TYR A 330 -5.91 -13.62 17.15
C TYR A 330 -5.35 -12.72 18.25
N GLN A 331 -4.51 -13.32 19.07
CA GLN A 331 -3.68 -12.59 20.06
C GLN A 331 -2.24 -13.11 19.95
N PRO A 332 -1.24 -12.24 20.01
CA PRO A 332 0.18 -12.58 19.89
C PRO A 332 0.71 -13.23 21.18
N LEU A 333 0.16 -14.39 21.55
CA LEU A 333 0.42 -15.06 22.83
C LEU A 333 1.57 -16.08 22.78
N THR A 334 2.05 -16.46 21.59
CA THR A 334 3.21 -17.35 21.49
C THR A 334 4.45 -16.69 22.11
N ARG A 335 5.34 -17.47 22.69
CA ARG A 335 6.57 -16.95 23.32
C ARG A 335 7.41 -16.13 22.32
N GLY A 336 7.49 -16.60 21.06
CA GLY A 336 8.16 -15.87 19.99
C GLY A 336 7.50 -14.51 19.70
N MET A 337 6.17 -14.48 19.53
CA MET A 337 5.47 -13.21 19.30
C MET A 337 5.62 -12.23 20.46
N GLN A 338 5.51 -12.71 21.72
CA GLN A 338 5.73 -11.85 22.89
C GLN A 338 7.14 -11.25 22.92
N ALA A 339 8.16 -12.01 22.50
CA ALA A 339 9.53 -11.54 22.44
C ALA A 339 9.76 -10.49 21.34
N VAL A 340 9.09 -10.59 20.19
CA VAL A 340 9.31 -9.66 19.06
C VAL A 340 8.44 -8.41 19.12
N MET A 341 7.22 -8.49 19.67
CA MET A 341 6.24 -7.39 19.65
C MET A 341 6.77 -6.04 20.12
N PRO A 342 7.62 -5.93 21.18
CA PRO A 342 8.18 -4.64 21.61
C PRO A 342 9.06 -3.96 20.53
N HIS A 343 9.47 -4.68 19.51
CA HIS A 343 10.40 -4.25 18.46
C HIS A 343 9.77 -4.22 17.06
N VAL A 344 8.48 -4.51 16.96
CA VAL A 344 7.70 -4.49 15.72
C VAL A 344 6.94 -3.17 15.64
N ASP A 345 7.16 -2.41 14.57
CA ASP A 345 6.44 -1.15 14.34
C ASP A 345 5.00 -1.41 13.86
N GLN A 346 4.79 -2.46 13.07
CA GLN A 346 3.46 -2.84 12.56
C GLN A 346 3.33 -4.36 12.46
N LEU A 347 2.24 -4.89 13.02
CA LEU A 347 1.80 -6.27 12.82
C LEU A 347 0.64 -6.27 11.83
N LEU A 348 0.79 -6.98 10.71
CA LEU A 348 -0.21 -7.02 9.65
C LEU A 348 -0.62 -8.47 9.36
N PRO A 349 -1.89 -8.71 8.98
CA PRO A 349 -2.30 -10.00 8.46
C PRO A 349 -1.66 -10.29 7.11
N ALA A 350 -1.47 -11.57 6.78
CA ALA A 350 -0.90 -12.03 5.51
C ALA A 350 -1.50 -13.38 5.06
N ALA A 351 -2.80 -13.57 5.27
CA ALA A 351 -3.49 -14.81 4.94
C ALA A 351 -4.20 -14.77 3.57
N SER A 352 -4.38 -13.59 2.97
CA SER A 352 -5.17 -13.41 1.75
C SER A 352 -4.55 -12.39 0.79
N VAL A 353 -4.99 -12.38 -0.48
CA VAL A 353 -4.60 -11.36 -1.46
C VAL A 353 -5.01 -9.96 -0.98
N ALA A 354 -6.14 -9.82 -0.28
CA ALA A 354 -6.60 -8.55 0.28
C ALA A 354 -5.65 -8.03 1.36
N ASP A 355 -5.08 -8.92 2.18
CA ASP A 355 -4.07 -8.56 3.17
C ASP A 355 -2.80 -8.03 2.50
N PHE A 356 -2.31 -8.70 1.44
CA PHE A 356 -1.15 -8.21 0.69
C PHE A 356 -1.39 -6.85 0.01
N ARG A 357 -2.62 -6.56 -0.45
CA ARG A 357 -2.98 -5.21 -0.89
C ARG A 357 -2.89 -4.20 0.27
N GLY A 358 -3.23 -4.63 1.48
CA GLY A 358 -3.04 -3.87 2.72
C GLY A 358 -1.56 -3.58 2.98
N VAL A 359 -0.71 -4.60 2.88
CA VAL A 359 0.75 -4.49 3.03
C VAL A 359 1.34 -3.49 2.03
N VAL A 360 0.95 -3.55 0.75
CA VAL A 360 1.41 -2.60 -0.27
C VAL A 360 1.03 -1.16 0.11
N ARG A 361 -0.22 -0.92 0.55
CA ARG A 361 -0.66 0.41 1.01
C ARG A 361 0.15 0.94 2.20
N VAL A 362 0.50 0.06 3.13
CA VAL A 362 1.37 0.43 4.26
C VAL A 362 2.76 0.79 3.75
N LEU A 363 3.37 -0.01 2.88
CA LEU A 363 4.66 0.29 2.27
C LEU A 363 4.65 1.64 1.53
N ASP A 364 3.59 1.94 0.78
CA ASP A 364 3.41 3.22 0.09
C ASP A 364 3.32 4.40 1.08
N SER A 365 2.74 4.19 2.27
CA SER A 365 2.58 5.23 3.31
C SER A 365 3.86 5.52 4.11
N VAL A 366 4.80 4.59 4.17
CA VAL A 366 6.08 4.74 4.90
C VAL A 366 6.91 5.93 4.39
N ALA A 367 6.66 6.39 3.15
CA ALA A 367 7.32 7.56 2.56
C ALA A 367 7.08 8.87 3.32
N GLY A 368 5.97 9.01 4.03
CA GLY A 368 5.54 10.24 4.69
C GLY A 368 5.96 10.38 6.16
N GLY A 369 6.41 9.30 6.80
CA GLY A 369 6.72 9.27 8.23
C GLY A 369 8.05 9.92 8.54
N ARG A 370 8.02 11.05 9.25
CA ARG A 370 9.18 11.66 9.93
C ARG A 370 9.53 10.85 11.19
N ARG A 371 10.78 10.56 11.35
CA ARG A 371 11.46 10.66 12.66
C ARG A 371 12.42 11.82 12.62
#